data_782b8f9f35e90338369c1fd9fff4d9d5
#
_entry.id   782b8f9f35e90338369c1fd9fff4d9d5
#
_cell.length_a   1.000
_cell.length_b   1.000
_cell.length_c   1.000
_cell.angle_alpha   90.00
_cell.angle_beta   90.00
_cell.angle_gamma   90.00
#
_symmetry.space_group_name_H-M   'P 1'
#
loop_
_entity.id
_entity.type
_entity.pdbx_description
1 polymer ?
#
loop_
_entity_poly.entity_id
_entity_poly.type
_entity_poly.pdbx_seq_one_letter_code
_entity_poly.pdbx_strand_id
1 'polypeptide(L)'
;MGKEQKMQASLFHVPAENDVVYTPLELAQDMVSFFKPSGLCLDPCSGGGMFLNLLPAGSEWCEITKGRDFYAWEKQVDWCFGNPPYSHYSAWMRQSMKVAKNIVYVMPVYKVFASGKFLKDLFGWGGIVHIRRYGTGSDWGFPFGHALSAVHYQAGYSGSTAWSIYEAQHSVNPTRAGAWSVV
;
A
#
# COMPACT_ATOMS: atom_id res chain seq x y z
N MET A 1 -5.16 32.50 -9.35
CA MET A 1 -5.50 31.08 -9.19
C MET A 1 -7.01 30.94 -9.40
N GLY A 2 -7.41 30.33 -10.52
CA GLY A 2 -8.80 30.30 -10.96
C GLY A 2 -9.65 29.33 -10.14
N LYS A 3 -10.98 29.55 -10.16
CA LYS A 3 -11.99 28.70 -9.49
C LYS A 3 -11.87 27.21 -9.88
N GLU A 4 -11.43 26.90 -11.10
CA GLU A 4 -11.22 25.52 -11.57
C GLU A 4 -10.05 24.81 -10.88
N GLN A 5 -8.95 25.49 -10.59
CA GLN A 5 -7.83 24.90 -9.84
C GLN A 5 -8.21 24.62 -8.38
N LYS A 6 -9.03 25.48 -7.75
CA LYS A 6 -9.56 25.22 -6.40
C LYS A 6 -10.57 24.06 -6.39
N MET A 7 -11.38 23.92 -7.45
CA MET A 7 -12.37 22.83 -7.54
C MET A 7 -11.70 21.48 -7.82
N GLN A 8 -10.64 21.42 -8.64
CA GLN A 8 -9.85 20.20 -8.83
C GLN A 8 -9.09 19.79 -7.56
N ALA A 9 -8.50 20.74 -6.82
CA ALA A 9 -7.86 20.46 -5.55
C ALA A 9 -8.84 19.88 -4.51
N SER A 10 -10.09 20.38 -4.45
CA SER A 10 -11.09 19.89 -3.49
C SER A 10 -11.65 18.49 -3.81
N LEU A 11 -11.62 18.04 -5.08
CA LEU A 11 -12.11 16.72 -5.50
C LEU A 11 -11.18 15.57 -5.11
N PHE A 12 -9.91 15.85 -4.79
CA PHE A 12 -8.91 14.84 -4.44
C PHE A 12 -8.67 14.71 -2.94
N HIS A 13 -9.25 15.56 -2.10
CA HIS A 13 -8.88 15.69 -0.69
C HIS A 13 -9.87 15.08 0.31
N VAL A 14 -11.05 14.62 -0.12
CA VAL A 14 -12.01 13.99 0.79
C VAL A 14 -11.98 12.49 0.56
N PRO A 15 -11.46 11.69 1.52
CA PRO A 15 -11.64 10.24 1.49
C PRO A 15 -13.15 9.93 1.45
N ALA A 16 -13.57 8.98 0.62
CA ALA A 16 -14.91 8.45 0.74
C ALA A 16 -15.09 7.89 2.16
N GLU A 17 -16.28 8.00 2.75
CA GLU A 17 -16.55 7.54 4.13
C GLU A 17 -16.11 6.07 4.36
N ASN A 18 -16.09 5.26 3.31
CA ASN A 18 -15.66 3.85 3.34
C ASN A 18 -14.15 3.63 3.12
N ASP A 19 -13.35 4.68 2.92
CA ASP A 19 -11.89 4.57 2.70
C ASP A 19 -11.07 4.67 4.00
N VAL A 20 -11.72 4.98 5.12
CA VAL A 20 -11.03 5.03 6.43
C VAL A 20 -11.00 3.62 7.01
N VAL A 21 -9.95 2.88 6.71
CA VAL A 21 -9.74 1.53 7.22
C VAL A 21 -8.40 1.44 7.94
N TYR A 22 -8.44 1.09 9.22
CA TYR A 22 -7.23 0.90 10.02
C TYR A 22 -6.61 -0.47 9.72
N THR A 23 -5.31 -0.49 9.50
CA THR A 23 -4.57 -1.72 9.27
C THR A 23 -4.35 -2.45 10.60
N PRO A 24 -4.70 -3.74 10.73
CA PRO A 24 -4.39 -4.53 11.91
C PRO A 24 -2.87 -4.60 12.18
N LEU A 25 -2.50 -4.61 13.46
CA LEU A 25 -1.09 -4.62 13.89
C LEU A 25 -0.30 -5.78 13.28
N GLU A 26 -0.86 -6.99 13.32
CA GLU A 26 -0.22 -8.20 12.78
C GLU A 26 0.09 -8.07 11.29
N LEU A 27 -0.86 -7.55 10.50
CA LEU A 27 -0.68 -7.29 9.07
C LEU A 27 0.44 -6.27 8.84
N ALA A 28 0.44 -5.17 9.58
CA ALA A 28 1.46 -4.12 9.45
C ALA A 28 2.85 -4.63 9.86
N GLN A 29 2.94 -5.42 10.92
CA GLN A 29 4.19 -6.04 11.38
C GLN A 29 4.76 -7.02 10.35
N ASP A 30 3.92 -7.88 9.77
CA ASP A 30 4.36 -8.80 8.72
C ASP A 30 4.85 -8.02 7.49
N MET A 31 4.11 -7.00 7.04
CA MET A 31 4.53 -6.19 5.90
C MET A 31 5.89 -5.53 6.12
N VAL A 32 6.11 -4.89 7.28
CA VAL A 32 7.40 -4.22 7.57
C VAL A 32 8.52 -5.25 7.70
N SER A 33 8.28 -6.37 8.38
CA SER A 33 9.26 -7.45 8.54
C SER A 33 9.63 -8.12 7.21
N PHE A 34 8.65 -8.30 6.31
CA PHE A 34 8.85 -8.96 5.03
C PHE A 34 9.56 -8.06 4.01
N PHE A 35 9.09 -6.83 3.82
CA PHE A 35 9.65 -5.92 2.81
C PHE A 35 10.87 -5.15 3.29
N LYS A 36 11.11 -5.06 4.60
CA LYS A 36 12.28 -4.46 5.24
C LYS A 36 12.62 -3.07 4.72
N PRO A 37 11.69 -2.10 4.79
CA PRO A 37 11.96 -0.74 4.34
C PRO A 37 13.14 -0.15 5.11
N SER A 38 13.99 0.63 4.42
CA SER A 38 15.20 1.20 4.98
C SER A 38 15.46 2.60 4.41
N GLY A 39 16.34 3.36 5.05
CA GLY A 39 16.56 4.76 4.68
C GLY A 39 15.40 5.65 5.12
N LEU A 40 15.12 6.70 4.35
CA LEU A 40 14.03 7.62 4.64
C LEU A 40 12.69 7.03 4.14
N CYS A 41 11.80 6.72 5.07
CA CYS A 41 10.48 6.21 4.76
C CYS A 41 9.41 7.28 4.96
N LEU A 42 8.33 7.18 4.21
CA LEU A 42 7.13 8.01 4.33
C LEU A 42 5.91 7.10 4.47
N ASP A 43 5.15 7.30 5.55
CA ASP A 43 3.76 6.83 5.64
C ASP A 43 2.84 7.94 5.09
N PRO A 44 2.32 7.81 3.87
CA PRO A 44 1.62 8.91 3.21
C PRO A 44 0.18 9.11 3.69
N CYS A 45 -0.34 8.24 4.56
CA CYS A 45 -1.70 8.29 5.12
C CYS A 45 -1.73 7.63 6.50
N SER A 46 -1.00 8.22 7.44
CA SER A 46 -0.64 7.56 8.71
C SER A 46 -1.83 7.22 9.61
N GLY A 47 -2.97 7.88 9.46
CA GLY A 47 -4.15 7.64 10.29
C GLY A 47 -3.81 7.63 11.80
N GLY A 48 -3.95 6.46 12.42
CA GLY A 48 -3.55 6.20 13.81
C GLY A 48 -2.05 5.95 14.03
N GLY A 49 -1.21 5.98 12.97
CA GLY A 49 0.26 5.80 13.07
C GLY A 49 0.72 4.34 13.07
N MET A 50 -0.11 3.40 12.62
CA MET A 50 0.21 1.97 12.69
C MET A 50 1.52 1.64 11.98
N PHE A 51 1.68 2.06 10.72
CA PHE A 51 2.94 1.83 9.99
C PHE A 51 4.06 2.72 10.50
N LEU A 52 3.78 4.00 10.77
CA LEU A 52 4.79 4.96 11.25
C LEU A 52 5.54 4.45 12.50
N ASN A 53 4.84 3.79 13.41
CA ASN A 53 5.44 3.22 14.64
C ASN A 53 6.32 1.98 14.38
N LEU A 54 6.20 1.35 13.21
CA LEU A 54 6.95 0.15 12.81
C LEU A 54 8.08 0.47 11.81
N LEU A 55 8.01 1.60 11.14
CA LEU A 55 9.01 2.05 10.17
C LEU A 55 10.31 2.50 10.87
N PRO A 56 11.43 2.58 10.15
CA PRO A 56 12.71 3.07 10.71
C PRO A 56 12.58 4.41 11.42
N ALA A 57 13.36 4.62 12.45
CA ALA A 57 13.41 5.91 13.18
C ALA A 57 13.72 7.06 12.21
N GLY A 58 13.03 8.19 12.39
CA GLY A 58 13.14 9.35 11.50
C GLY A 58 12.25 9.26 10.25
N SER A 59 11.39 8.25 10.14
CA SER A 59 10.37 8.18 9.09
C SER A 59 9.42 9.37 9.15
N GLU A 60 9.00 9.83 7.97
CA GLU A 60 8.07 10.94 7.80
C GLU A 60 6.64 10.41 7.62
N TRP A 61 5.66 11.30 7.71
CA TRP A 61 4.26 10.93 7.56
C TRP A 61 3.41 12.06 6.97
N CYS A 62 2.32 11.69 6.31
CA CYS A 62 1.24 12.59 5.94
C CYS A 62 -0.07 12.09 6.56
N GLU A 63 -0.98 13.03 6.84
CA GLU A 63 -2.33 12.74 7.29
C GLU A 63 -3.20 13.98 7.06
N ILE A 64 -4.16 13.87 6.16
CA ILE A 64 -4.98 15.00 5.74
C ILE A 64 -5.78 15.64 6.89
N THR A 65 -6.27 14.81 7.82
CA THR A 65 -7.01 15.28 9.00
C THR A 65 -6.14 16.07 9.98
N LYS A 66 -4.82 15.93 9.87
CA LYS A 66 -3.80 16.66 10.64
C LYS A 66 -3.13 17.78 9.82
N GLY A 67 -3.70 18.15 8.67
CA GLY A 67 -3.21 19.22 7.82
C GLY A 67 -1.93 18.89 7.02
N ARG A 68 -1.52 17.61 6.94
CA ARG A 68 -0.36 17.17 6.17
C ARG A 68 -0.83 16.39 4.94
N ASP A 69 -1.09 17.12 3.86
CA ASP A 69 -1.57 16.56 2.60
C ASP A 69 -0.46 15.88 1.82
N PHE A 70 -0.64 14.60 1.50
CA PHE A 70 0.32 13.83 0.70
C PHE A 70 0.49 14.38 -0.74
N TYR A 71 -0.54 14.95 -1.32
CA TYR A 71 -0.42 15.55 -2.67
C TYR A 71 0.44 16.83 -2.68
N ALA A 72 0.65 17.47 -1.53
CA ALA A 72 1.57 18.59 -1.37
C ALA A 72 3.00 18.16 -0.97
N TRP A 73 3.25 16.86 -0.79
CA TRP A 73 4.58 16.34 -0.44
C TRP A 73 5.51 16.36 -1.65
N GLU A 74 6.70 16.95 -1.51
CA GLU A 74 7.69 17.10 -2.59
C GLU A 74 9.05 16.45 -2.27
N LYS A 75 9.35 16.20 -0.98
CA LYS A 75 10.63 15.63 -0.55
C LYS A 75 10.79 14.20 -1.07
N GLN A 76 11.97 13.89 -1.63
CA GLN A 76 12.30 12.52 -2.06
C GLN A 76 12.50 11.61 -0.85
N VAL A 77 11.97 10.40 -0.95
CA VAL A 77 12.12 9.35 0.06
C VAL A 77 12.58 8.04 -0.58
N ASP A 78 13.15 7.14 0.21
CA ASP A 78 13.53 5.83 -0.30
C ASP A 78 12.32 4.90 -0.39
N TRP A 79 11.35 5.03 0.53
CA TRP A 79 10.13 4.21 0.59
C TRP A 79 8.89 5.03 0.90
N CYS A 80 7.82 4.80 0.12
CA CYS A 80 6.45 5.05 0.56
C CYS A 80 5.84 3.73 1.06
N PHE A 81 5.26 3.72 2.27
CA PHE A 81 4.81 2.50 2.90
C PHE A 81 3.52 2.72 3.69
N GLY A 82 2.45 1.96 3.42
CA GLY A 82 1.20 2.18 4.14
C GLY A 82 -0.04 1.52 3.52
N ASN A 83 -1.20 2.06 3.90
CA ASN A 83 -2.53 1.65 3.45
C ASN A 83 -3.25 2.84 2.81
N PRO A 84 -3.11 3.09 1.49
CA PRO A 84 -3.64 4.26 0.83
C PRO A 84 -5.16 4.19 0.64
N PRO A 85 -5.84 5.34 0.44
CA PRO A 85 -7.24 5.36 0.05
C PRO A 85 -7.46 4.70 -1.32
N TYR A 86 -8.33 3.69 -1.38
CA TYR A 86 -8.50 2.86 -2.59
C TYR A 86 -9.35 3.51 -3.68
N SER A 87 -10.19 4.49 -3.36
CA SER A 87 -11.04 5.19 -4.33
C SER A 87 -10.24 5.96 -5.38
N HIS A 88 -9.10 6.54 -5.01
CA HIS A 88 -8.23 7.35 -5.87
C HIS A 88 -6.86 6.71 -6.14
N TYR A 89 -6.78 5.39 -6.12
CA TYR A 89 -5.54 4.64 -6.17
C TYR A 89 -4.56 5.07 -7.27
N SER A 90 -5.03 5.23 -8.52
CA SER A 90 -4.14 5.61 -9.64
C SER A 90 -3.52 7.00 -9.46
N ALA A 91 -4.27 7.97 -8.91
CA ALA A 91 -3.75 9.31 -8.63
C ALA A 91 -2.75 9.27 -7.46
N TRP A 92 -3.08 8.50 -6.42
CA TRP A 92 -2.21 8.27 -5.27
C TRP A 92 -0.87 7.66 -5.68
N MET A 93 -0.90 6.60 -6.48
CA MET A 93 0.30 5.96 -7.01
C MET A 93 1.16 6.90 -7.87
N ARG A 94 0.54 7.75 -8.70
CA ARG A 94 1.31 8.74 -9.48
C ARG A 94 2.04 9.74 -8.58
N GLN A 95 1.44 10.17 -7.46
CA GLN A 95 2.12 11.00 -6.48
C GLN A 95 3.25 10.23 -5.79
N SER A 96 3.02 8.97 -5.40
CA SER A 96 4.05 8.11 -4.81
C SER A 96 5.25 7.91 -5.75
N MET A 97 4.99 7.65 -7.02
CA MET A 97 6.03 7.48 -8.05
C MET A 97 6.88 8.75 -8.29
N LYS A 98 6.37 9.95 -7.97
CA LYS A 98 7.17 11.19 -8.04
C LYS A 98 8.15 11.32 -6.90
N VAL A 99 7.84 10.79 -5.71
CA VAL A 99 8.55 11.09 -4.47
C VAL A 99 9.30 9.90 -3.88
N ALA A 100 9.05 8.67 -4.33
CA ALA A 100 9.65 7.47 -3.74
C ALA A 100 10.34 6.58 -4.79
N LYS A 101 11.41 5.89 -4.36
CA LYS A 101 12.08 4.84 -5.16
C LYS A 101 11.39 3.49 -5.02
N ASN A 102 10.90 3.18 -3.83
CA ASN A 102 10.16 1.96 -3.50
C ASN A 102 8.79 2.34 -2.92
N ILE A 103 7.77 1.59 -3.28
CA ILE A 103 6.41 1.79 -2.80
C ILE A 103 5.86 0.44 -2.36
N VAL A 104 5.39 0.34 -1.11
CA VAL A 104 4.68 -0.85 -0.62
C VAL A 104 3.34 -0.43 -0.04
N TYR A 105 2.28 -0.91 -0.66
CA TYR A 105 0.92 -0.63 -0.21
C TYR A 105 0.10 -1.90 -0.05
N VAL A 106 -0.66 -1.98 1.05
CA VAL A 106 -1.70 -3.00 1.20
C VAL A 106 -2.98 -2.54 0.52
N MET A 107 -3.64 -3.45 -0.23
CA MET A 107 -4.78 -3.10 -1.06
C MET A 107 -5.51 -4.31 -1.63
N PRO A 108 -6.74 -4.13 -2.11
CA PRO A 108 -7.37 -5.12 -2.99
C PRO A 108 -6.56 -5.26 -4.28
N VAL A 109 -5.98 -6.44 -4.53
CA VAL A 109 -5.01 -6.64 -5.63
C VAL A 109 -5.56 -6.30 -7.02
N TYR A 110 -6.86 -6.43 -7.25
CA TYR A 110 -7.46 -6.09 -8.55
C TYR A 110 -7.32 -4.59 -8.91
N LYS A 111 -7.17 -3.71 -7.92
CA LYS A 111 -6.96 -2.27 -8.15
C LYS A 111 -5.68 -1.98 -8.94
N VAL A 112 -4.66 -2.82 -8.80
CA VAL A 112 -3.41 -2.72 -9.56
C VAL A 112 -3.67 -2.80 -11.06
N PHE A 113 -4.60 -3.67 -11.47
CA PHE A 113 -4.87 -3.99 -12.87
C PHE A 113 -6.12 -3.31 -13.44
N ALA A 114 -6.80 -2.47 -12.64
CA ALA A 114 -8.08 -1.87 -13.02
C ALA A 114 -7.99 -0.81 -14.12
N SER A 115 -6.80 -0.22 -14.38
CA SER A 115 -6.63 0.87 -15.34
C SER A 115 -5.44 0.64 -16.26
N GLY A 116 -5.69 0.41 -17.55
CA GLY A 116 -4.64 0.26 -18.56
C GLY A 116 -3.77 1.52 -18.71
N LYS A 117 -4.33 2.72 -18.50
CA LYS A 117 -3.55 3.97 -18.47
C LYS A 117 -2.58 3.99 -17.29
N PHE A 118 -3.05 3.60 -16.11
CA PHE A 118 -2.18 3.53 -14.93
C PHE A 118 -1.06 2.50 -15.12
N LEU A 119 -1.36 1.34 -15.69
CA LEU A 119 -0.34 0.31 -15.96
C LEU A 119 0.76 0.82 -16.91
N LYS A 120 0.40 1.59 -17.95
CA LYS A 120 1.40 2.22 -18.82
C LYS A 120 2.30 3.20 -18.06
N ASP A 121 1.72 4.03 -17.18
CA ASP A 121 2.49 4.96 -16.33
C ASP A 121 3.40 4.18 -15.38
N LEU A 122 2.90 3.13 -14.74
CA LEU A 122 3.65 2.28 -13.81
C LEU A 122 4.85 1.61 -14.50
N PHE A 123 4.63 0.93 -15.62
CA PHE A 123 5.72 0.24 -16.33
C PHE A 123 6.67 1.18 -17.07
N GLY A 124 6.27 2.43 -17.30
CA GLY A 124 7.17 3.49 -17.73
C GLY A 124 8.06 4.04 -16.62
N TRP A 125 7.62 3.98 -15.36
CA TRP A 125 8.36 4.41 -14.18
C TRP A 125 9.27 3.29 -13.61
N GLY A 126 8.78 2.04 -13.63
CA GLY A 126 9.47 0.88 -13.07
C GLY A 126 8.61 -0.38 -13.19
N GLY A 127 8.42 -1.13 -12.11
CA GLY A 127 7.65 -2.36 -12.15
C GLY A 127 7.20 -2.87 -10.79
N ILE A 128 6.50 -3.99 -10.82
CA ILE A 128 6.06 -4.72 -9.64
C ILE A 128 7.12 -5.75 -9.28
N VAL A 129 7.74 -5.57 -8.11
CA VAL A 129 8.80 -6.47 -7.61
C VAL A 129 8.18 -7.70 -6.96
N HIS A 130 7.17 -7.48 -6.10
CA HIS A 130 6.58 -8.57 -5.30
C HIS A 130 5.12 -8.29 -4.99
N ILE A 131 4.32 -9.36 -4.97
CA ILE A 131 2.94 -9.37 -4.47
C ILE A 131 2.83 -10.40 -3.36
N ARG A 132 2.60 -9.94 -2.12
CA ARG A 132 2.37 -10.80 -0.94
C ARG A 132 0.89 -10.86 -0.62
N ARG A 133 0.32 -12.04 -0.74
CA ARG A 133 -1.11 -12.31 -0.56
C ARG A 133 -1.47 -12.53 0.92
N TYR A 134 -2.56 -11.90 1.39
CA TYR A 134 -3.04 -11.96 2.78
C TYR A 134 -4.46 -12.55 2.92
N GLY A 135 -4.93 -13.36 2.00
CA GLY A 135 -6.31 -13.85 2.05
C GLY A 135 -7.30 -12.81 1.49
N THR A 136 -8.44 -12.63 2.13
CA THR A 136 -9.43 -11.61 1.76
C THR A 136 -9.37 -10.42 2.71
N GLY A 137 -9.91 -9.26 2.28
CA GLY A 137 -9.98 -8.10 3.16
C GLY A 137 -10.79 -8.38 4.43
N SER A 138 -11.90 -9.12 4.31
CA SER A 138 -12.75 -9.49 5.45
C SER A 138 -12.03 -10.35 6.50
N ASP A 139 -11.03 -11.14 6.11
CA ASP A 139 -10.22 -11.94 7.06
C ASP A 139 -9.40 -11.02 8.01
N TRP A 140 -9.19 -9.78 7.61
CA TRP A 140 -8.43 -8.76 8.32
C TRP A 140 -9.29 -7.59 8.83
N GLY A 141 -10.62 -7.71 8.80
CA GLY A 141 -11.54 -6.69 9.26
C GLY A 141 -11.75 -5.51 8.31
N PHE A 142 -11.29 -5.61 7.06
CA PHE A 142 -11.58 -4.62 6.02
C PHE A 142 -13.04 -4.77 5.54
N PRO A 143 -13.71 -3.68 5.10
CA PRO A 143 -15.11 -3.71 4.71
C PRO A 143 -15.33 -4.28 3.28
N PHE A 144 -14.49 -5.23 2.84
CA PHE A 144 -14.59 -5.88 1.54
C PHE A 144 -14.05 -7.31 1.55
N GLY A 145 -14.65 -8.18 0.71
CA GLY A 145 -14.24 -9.60 0.56
C GLY A 145 -13.24 -9.86 -0.56
N HIS A 146 -12.67 -8.83 -1.19
CA HIS A 146 -11.70 -8.99 -2.27
C HIS A 146 -10.34 -9.48 -1.76
N ALA A 147 -9.56 -10.06 -2.68
CA ALA A 147 -8.20 -10.48 -2.45
C ALA A 147 -7.33 -9.33 -1.92
N LEU A 148 -6.87 -9.43 -0.67
CA LEU A 148 -5.97 -8.47 -0.03
C LEU A 148 -4.52 -8.86 -0.30
N SER A 149 -3.69 -7.90 -0.69
CA SER A 149 -2.26 -8.11 -0.90
C SER A 149 -1.47 -6.85 -0.57
N ALA A 150 -0.24 -7.03 -0.09
CA ALA A 150 0.75 -5.96 -0.15
C ALA A 150 1.52 -6.08 -1.46
N VAL A 151 1.69 -4.95 -2.15
CA VAL A 151 2.34 -4.90 -3.45
C VAL A 151 3.54 -3.97 -3.37
N HIS A 152 4.71 -4.50 -3.72
CA HIS A 152 5.96 -3.74 -3.80
C HIS A 152 6.23 -3.32 -5.25
N TYR A 153 6.37 -2.02 -5.44
CA TYR A 153 6.75 -1.38 -6.70
C TYR A 153 8.11 -0.72 -6.53
N GLN A 154 8.92 -0.72 -7.60
CA GLN A 154 10.25 -0.11 -7.55
C GLN A 154 10.55 0.65 -8.84
N ALA A 155 11.11 1.85 -8.71
CA ALA A 155 11.59 2.66 -9.82
C ALA A 155 12.66 1.92 -10.63
N GLY A 156 12.56 1.94 -11.96
CA GLY A 156 13.50 1.30 -12.86
C GLY A 156 13.49 -0.24 -12.85
N TYR A 157 12.61 -0.88 -12.09
CA TYR A 157 12.51 -2.34 -12.06
C TYR A 157 11.89 -2.87 -13.36
N SER A 158 12.56 -3.86 -13.95
CA SER A 158 12.13 -4.54 -15.19
C SER A 158 12.20 -6.08 -15.09
N GLY A 159 12.41 -6.61 -13.88
CA GLY A 159 12.45 -8.05 -13.61
C GLY A 159 11.07 -8.70 -13.52
N SER A 160 11.06 -10.00 -13.28
CA SER A 160 9.83 -10.78 -13.07
C SER A 160 9.23 -10.46 -11.71
N THR A 161 7.89 -10.36 -11.64
CA THR A 161 7.17 -10.19 -10.38
C THR A 161 7.20 -11.47 -9.56
N ALA A 162 7.70 -11.40 -8.32
CA ALA A 162 7.63 -12.50 -7.38
C ALA A 162 6.29 -12.52 -6.64
N TRP A 163 5.88 -13.71 -6.17
CA TRP A 163 4.66 -13.92 -5.41
C TRP A 163 4.94 -14.71 -4.13
N SER A 164 4.23 -14.37 -3.05
CA SER A 164 4.20 -15.18 -1.83
C SER A 164 2.82 -15.09 -1.16
N ILE A 165 2.55 -16.05 -0.28
CA ILE A 165 1.35 -16.08 0.53
C ILE A 165 1.78 -15.89 1.99
N TYR A 166 1.07 -15.05 2.72
CA TYR A 166 1.18 -14.96 4.17
C TYR A 166 0.56 -16.21 4.78
N GLU A 167 1.33 -16.92 5.57
CA GLU A 167 0.87 -18.04 6.39
C GLU A 167 0.88 -17.54 7.84
N ALA A 168 -0.31 -17.36 8.43
CA ALA A 168 -0.41 -17.05 9.85
C ALA A 168 0.35 -18.14 10.62
N GLN A 169 1.22 -17.74 11.53
CA GLN A 169 1.82 -18.69 12.47
C GLN A 169 0.71 -19.16 13.42
N HIS A 170 -0.07 -20.14 12.96
CA HIS A 170 -0.99 -20.83 13.85
C HIS A 170 -0.14 -21.56 14.88
N SER A 171 -0.30 -21.21 16.14
CA SER A 171 0.02 -22.09 17.26
C SER A 171 -0.48 -23.48 16.88
N VAL A 172 0.46 -24.40 16.71
CA VAL A 172 0.25 -25.76 16.22
C VAL A 172 -0.92 -26.40 16.96
N ASN A 173 -2.07 -26.49 16.30
CA ASN A 173 -3.10 -27.44 16.67
C ASN A 173 -2.92 -28.65 15.74
N PRO A 174 -2.38 -29.81 16.21
CA PRO A 174 -1.88 -30.86 15.34
C PRO A 174 -2.95 -31.74 14.71
N THR A 175 -4.21 -31.30 14.60
CA THR A 175 -5.35 -32.14 14.21
C THR A 175 -5.89 -31.94 12.79
N ARG A 176 -5.17 -31.23 11.89
CA ARG A 176 -5.53 -31.19 10.45
C ARG A 176 -4.30 -31.34 9.54
N ALA A 177 -3.61 -32.48 9.68
CA ALA A 177 -2.73 -32.97 8.61
C ALA A 177 -3.61 -33.71 7.57
N GLY A 178 -4.25 -32.96 6.70
CA GLY A 178 -4.90 -33.48 5.48
C GLY A 178 -3.92 -33.29 4.32
N ALA A 179 -3.26 -34.37 3.94
CA ALA A 179 -2.35 -34.44 2.80
C ALA A 179 -3.07 -34.05 1.51
N TRP A 180 -2.56 -33.00 0.84
CA TRP A 180 -2.81 -32.77 -0.58
C TRP A 180 -1.61 -33.32 -1.35
N SER A 181 -1.73 -34.59 -1.82
CA SER A 181 -0.84 -35.11 -2.85
C SER A 181 -1.33 -34.58 -4.20
N VAL A 182 -0.47 -33.85 -4.89
CA VAL A 182 -0.64 -33.47 -6.29
C VAL A 182 -0.29 -34.71 -7.13
N VAL A 183 -1.25 -35.17 -7.94
CA VAL A 183 -1.05 -36.07 -9.08
C VAL A 183 -0.86 -35.21 -10.31
#